data_1f6498f443408a8c513a353824cac9d1
#
_entry.id   1f6498f443408a8c513a353824cac9d1
#
_cell.length_a   1.000
_cell.length_b   1.000
_cell.length_c   1.000
_cell.angle_alpha   90.00
_cell.angle_beta   90.00
_cell.angle_gamma   90.00
#
_symmetry.space_group_name_H-M   'P 1'
#
loop_
_entity.id
_entity.type
_entity.pdbx_description
1 polymer ?
#
loop_
_entity_poly.entity_id
_entity_poly.type
_entity_poly.pdbx_seq_one_letter_code
_entity_poly.pdbx_strand_id
1 'polypeptide(L)'
;MGYFIALLGLASFGISAPQAHADLPQAVVVIDSGVPTALFTNILTEVCVLEYSACPNGKQFMEGTGAANTPVSTNATLTHGTEMISIINAVNPNIKIIPIRIIGITDKGNPYIYSNDAVKKALDWVVVNQAKFNITAVNVSQGKVFDNCKVPSGTAEDVAALKAKNVAVIAATGNDQNRTSMFSIACLPDVVSVGATDNPWSGVQGYTYDPKATPTIARYSNGNASTSFYANARWFVLQPNGKTKFMVGTSNATAAVTGFWTLNRKQSWKATYDYLASVSIPTSNQWLTGKYIYIQQ
;
A
#
# COMPACT_ATOMS: atom_id res chain seq x y z
N MET A 1 28.70 9.60 -74.02
CA MET A 1 29.15 9.12 -72.69
C MET A 1 28.39 9.92 -71.64
N GLY A 2 27.26 9.40 -71.16
CA GLY A 2 26.41 10.07 -70.19
C GLY A 2 26.53 9.33 -68.88
N TYR A 3 26.87 10.03 -67.75
CA TYR A 3 26.93 9.50 -66.43
C TYR A 3 25.56 9.72 -65.71
N PHE A 4 24.88 8.63 -65.33
CA PHE A 4 23.75 8.68 -64.46
C PHE A 4 24.26 8.69 -63.03
N ILE A 5 23.89 9.73 -62.23
CA ILE A 5 24.12 9.78 -60.81
C ILE A 5 22.80 9.32 -60.14
N ALA A 6 22.86 8.18 -59.48
CA ALA A 6 21.75 7.69 -58.65
C ALA A 6 21.83 8.36 -57.27
N LEU A 7 20.81 9.16 -56.91
CA LEU A 7 20.63 9.66 -55.54
C LEU A 7 19.98 8.55 -54.70
N LEU A 8 20.75 8.02 -53.73
CA LEU A 8 20.18 7.19 -52.62
C LEU A 8 19.54 8.12 -51.61
N GLY A 9 18.22 8.05 -51.52
CA GLY A 9 17.45 8.67 -50.43
C GLY A 9 17.62 7.89 -49.13
N LEU A 10 18.23 8.48 -48.10
CA LEU A 10 18.26 7.99 -46.73
C LEU A 10 16.90 8.27 -46.07
N ALA A 11 16.08 7.23 -45.91
CA ALA A 11 14.90 7.30 -45.09
C ALA A 11 15.32 7.27 -43.60
N SER A 12 15.23 8.41 -42.93
CA SER A 12 15.40 8.50 -41.47
C SER A 12 14.15 7.93 -40.78
N PHE A 13 14.27 6.72 -40.24
CA PHE A 13 13.31 6.21 -39.28
C PHE A 13 13.44 7.01 -37.97
N GLY A 14 12.55 7.95 -37.77
CA GLY A 14 12.40 8.64 -36.49
C GLY A 14 11.95 7.64 -35.44
N ILE A 15 12.83 7.19 -34.56
CA ILE A 15 12.45 6.49 -33.33
C ILE A 15 11.84 7.55 -32.42
N SER A 16 10.51 7.60 -32.36
CA SER A 16 9.82 8.40 -31.35
C SER A 16 10.19 7.83 -29.97
N ALA A 17 10.98 8.58 -29.21
CA ALA A 17 11.20 8.29 -27.81
C ALA A 17 9.84 8.23 -27.10
N PRO A 18 9.61 7.30 -26.15
CA PRO A 18 8.38 7.26 -25.40
C PRO A 18 8.22 8.59 -24.68
N GLN A 19 7.11 9.29 -24.97
CA GLN A 19 6.75 10.55 -24.33
C GLN A 19 6.67 10.30 -22.83
N ALA A 20 7.50 10.98 -22.07
CA ALA A 20 7.56 10.85 -20.63
C ALA A 20 6.20 11.24 -20.04
N HIS A 21 5.58 10.35 -19.25
CA HIS A 21 4.42 10.64 -18.40
C HIS A 21 4.82 11.56 -17.22
N ALA A 22 5.68 12.55 -17.47
CA ALA A 22 6.23 13.43 -16.45
C ALA A 22 5.21 14.37 -15.80
N ASP A 23 4.02 14.50 -16.38
CA ASP A 23 3.03 15.50 -15.96
C ASP A 23 1.87 14.94 -15.12
N LEU A 24 1.74 13.62 -14.97
CA LEU A 24 0.68 13.05 -14.14
C LEU A 24 1.10 13.01 -12.66
N PRO A 25 0.24 13.47 -11.73
CA PRO A 25 0.55 13.37 -10.31
C PRO A 25 0.71 11.90 -9.90
N GLN A 26 1.62 11.65 -8.97
CA GLN A 26 1.82 10.30 -8.44
C GLN A 26 0.56 9.80 -7.75
N ALA A 27 0.26 8.52 -7.90
CA ALA A 27 -0.86 7.86 -7.25
C ALA A 27 -0.42 6.67 -6.38
N VAL A 28 -1.15 6.46 -5.29
CA VAL A 28 -1.11 5.27 -4.44
C VAL A 28 -2.40 4.49 -4.60
N VAL A 29 -2.27 3.20 -4.81
CA VAL A 29 -3.40 2.27 -4.69
C VAL A 29 -3.50 1.80 -3.23
N VAL A 30 -4.72 1.82 -2.67
CA VAL A 30 -5.02 1.27 -1.34
C VAL A 30 -5.98 0.11 -1.50
N ILE A 31 -5.45 -1.12 -1.40
CA ILE A 31 -6.23 -2.37 -1.46
C ILE A 31 -6.74 -2.68 -0.06
N ASP A 32 -8.03 -2.41 0.19
CA ASP A 32 -8.63 -2.48 1.53
C ASP A 32 -10.17 -2.63 1.48
N SER A 33 -10.85 -2.28 2.57
CA SER A 33 -12.30 -2.37 2.72
C SER A 33 -13.11 -1.36 1.87
N GLY A 34 -12.42 -0.47 1.14
CA GLY A 34 -13.07 0.67 0.50
C GLY A 34 -13.16 1.88 1.43
N VAL A 35 -13.91 2.90 1.01
CA VAL A 35 -13.95 4.19 1.70
C VAL A 35 -15.22 4.96 1.31
N PRO A 36 -15.82 5.78 2.22
CA PRO A 36 -16.73 6.84 1.80
C PRO A 36 -15.94 7.91 1.05
N THR A 37 -15.94 7.84 -0.28
CA THR A 37 -15.01 8.62 -1.12
C THR A 37 -15.22 10.13 -1.02
N ALA A 38 -16.41 10.58 -0.62
CA ALA A 38 -16.69 12.00 -0.35
C ALA A 38 -15.84 12.62 0.78
N LEU A 39 -15.20 11.80 1.62
CA LEU A 39 -14.31 12.29 2.69
C LEU A 39 -12.96 12.77 2.17
N PHE A 40 -12.59 12.44 0.94
CA PHE A 40 -11.27 12.73 0.38
C PHE A 40 -11.35 13.43 -0.95
N THR A 41 -10.63 14.54 -1.10
CA THR A 41 -10.61 15.37 -2.32
C THR A 41 -9.56 14.94 -3.35
N ASN A 42 -8.72 13.98 -3.00
CA ASN A 42 -7.59 13.51 -3.80
C ASN A 42 -7.80 12.12 -4.42
N ILE A 43 -9.03 11.59 -4.41
CA ILE A 43 -9.37 10.35 -5.11
C ILE A 43 -9.25 10.57 -6.62
N LEU A 44 -8.46 9.74 -7.29
CA LEU A 44 -8.22 9.82 -8.72
C LEU A 44 -9.22 8.97 -9.52
N THR A 45 -9.44 7.76 -9.08
CA THR A 45 -10.47 6.82 -9.57
C THR A 45 -10.75 5.81 -8.47
N GLU A 46 -11.79 5.01 -8.63
CA GLU A 46 -12.23 4.01 -7.66
C GLU A 46 -12.35 2.65 -8.33
N VAL A 47 -12.03 1.58 -7.57
CA VAL A 47 -12.17 0.20 -8.05
C VAL A 47 -12.80 -0.66 -6.96
N CYS A 48 -13.60 -1.62 -7.39
CA CYS A 48 -14.17 -2.66 -6.53
C CYS A 48 -13.86 -4.02 -7.15
N VAL A 49 -13.33 -4.92 -6.34
CA VAL A 49 -13.05 -6.32 -6.70
C VAL A 49 -13.53 -7.19 -5.54
N LEU A 50 -14.65 -7.87 -5.71
CA LEU A 50 -15.25 -8.70 -4.67
C LEU A 50 -15.40 -10.14 -5.12
N GLU A 51 -15.10 -11.09 -4.25
CA GLU A 51 -15.21 -12.50 -4.54
C GLU A 51 -16.56 -13.08 -4.10
N TYR A 52 -17.02 -12.69 -2.91
CA TYR A 52 -18.19 -13.32 -2.26
C TYR A 52 -19.41 -12.40 -2.18
N SER A 53 -19.36 -11.21 -2.77
CA SER A 53 -20.49 -10.29 -2.84
C SER A 53 -20.41 -9.44 -4.10
N ALA A 54 -21.34 -8.51 -4.27
CA ALA A 54 -21.37 -7.64 -5.43
C ALA A 54 -20.88 -6.22 -5.12
N CYS A 55 -20.16 -5.63 -6.07
CA CYS A 55 -19.89 -4.21 -6.14
C CYS A 55 -21.19 -3.42 -6.38
N PRO A 56 -21.19 -2.07 -6.26
CA PRO A 56 -22.40 -1.26 -6.44
C PRO A 56 -23.17 -1.47 -7.75
N ASN A 57 -22.49 -1.95 -8.80
CA ASN A 57 -23.11 -2.30 -10.09
C ASN A 57 -23.74 -3.69 -10.16
N GLY A 58 -23.77 -4.43 -9.06
CA GLY A 58 -24.29 -5.80 -9.00
C GLY A 58 -23.33 -6.89 -9.50
N LYS A 59 -22.09 -6.55 -9.91
CA LYS A 59 -21.06 -7.48 -10.41
C LYS A 59 -19.93 -7.62 -9.41
N GLN A 60 -19.03 -8.57 -9.64
CA GLN A 60 -17.81 -8.76 -8.83
C GLN A 60 -16.68 -7.76 -9.15
N PHE A 61 -16.84 -6.96 -10.19
CA PHE A 61 -15.90 -5.92 -10.60
C PHE A 61 -16.63 -4.65 -11.02
N MET A 62 -16.08 -3.51 -10.57
CA MET A 62 -16.50 -2.17 -11.00
C MET A 62 -15.30 -1.22 -10.97
N GLU A 63 -15.18 -0.36 -11.99
CA GLU A 63 -14.23 0.76 -12.02
C GLU A 63 -15.01 2.07 -12.23
N GLY A 64 -14.50 3.15 -11.65
CA GLY A 64 -15.08 4.48 -11.75
C GLY A 64 -15.81 4.92 -10.48
N THR A 65 -16.39 6.10 -10.54
CA THR A 65 -17.03 6.79 -9.41
C THR A 65 -18.01 5.90 -8.65
N GLY A 66 -17.83 5.81 -7.33
CA GLY A 66 -18.67 5.02 -6.44
C GLY A 66 -18.26 3.55 -6.31
N ALA A 67 -17.28 3.07 -7.10
CA ALA A 67 -16.88 1.67 -7.07
C ALA A 67 -16.35 1.24 -5.70
N ALA A 68 -15.49 2.04 -5.08
CA ALA A 68 -14.91 1.74 -3.77
C ALA A 68 -15.77 2.27 -2.60
N ASN A 69 -16.89 2.92 -2.88
CA ASN A 69 -17.70 3.52 -1.83
C ASN A 69 -18.28 2.47 -0.88
N THR A 70 -18.18 2.75 0.40
CA THR A 70 -18.75 1.92 1.48
C THR A 70 -19.73 2.76 2.31
N PRO A 71 -20.79 2.16 2.84
CA PRO A 71 -21.67 2.87 3.76
C PRO A 71 -20.89 3.28 5.02
N VAL A 72 -21.33 4.37 5.64
CA VAL A 72 -20.79 4.76 6.96
C VAL A 72 -21.03 3.62 7.96
N SER A 73 -19.98 3.17 8.59
CA SER A 73 -20.00 2.04 9.51
C SER A 73 -19.14 2.33 10.73
N THR A 74 -19.40 1.63 11.83
CA THR A 74 -18.55 1.56 13.03
C THR A 74 -17.79 0.24 13.11
N ASN A 75 -18.03 -0.69 12.18
CA ASN A 75 -17.32 -1.97 12.12
C ASN A 75 -15.87 -1.74 11.70
N ALA A 76 -14.93 -2.15 12.54
CA ALA A 76 -13.49 -1.91 12.34
C ALA A 76 -12.96 -2.43 10.99
N THR A 77 -13.51 -3.54 10.48
CA THR A 77 -13.11 -4.07 9.17
C THR A 77 -13.57 -3.15 8.03
N LEU A 78 -14.74 -2.53 8.15
CA LEU A 78 -15.31 -1.66 7.11
C LEU A 78 -14.79 -0.21 7.17
N THR A 79 -14.26 0.23 8.31
CA THR A 79 -13.65 1.57 8.47
C THR A 79 -12.19 1.59 8.04
N HIS A 80 -11.55 0.45 7.97
CA HIS A 80 -10.10 0.29 7.87
C HIS A 80 -9.49 0.97 6.64
N GLY A 81 -10.10 0.89 5.46
CA GLY A 81 -9.61 1.58 4.26
C GLY A 81 -9.58 3.12 4.41
N THR A 82 -10.59 3.69 5.09
CA THR A 82 -10.62 5.12 5.44
C THR A 82 -9.44 5.49 6.34
N GLU A 83 -9.17 4.65 7.34
CA GLU A 83 -8.08 4.83 8.29
C GLU A 83 -6.71 4.83 7.58
N MET A 84 -6.49 3.87 6.68
CA MET A 84 -5.24 3.77 5.91
C MET A 84 -5.01 4.97 5.00
N ILE A 85 -6.03 5.40 4.27
CA ILE A 85 -5.95 6.60 3.42
C ILE A 85 -5.65 7.84 4.25
N SER A 86 -6.25 7.98 5.44
CA SER A 86 -6.00 9.12 6.31
C SER A 86 -4.54 9.22 6.76
N ILE A 87 -3.88 8.08 7.06
CA ILE A 87 -2.45 8.05 7.43
C ILE A 87 -1.58 8.38 6.21
N ILE A 88 -1.85 7.80 5.05
CA ILE A 88 -1.10 8.09 3.82
C ILE A 88 -1.16 9.58 3.51
N ASN A 89 -2.34 10.20 3.61
CA ASN A 89 -2.54 11.63 3.38
C ASN A 89 -1.87 12.51 4.46
N ALA A 90 -1.81 12.06 5.71
CA ALA A 90 -1.10 12.78 6.76
C ALA A 90 0.41 12.84 6.47
N VAL A 91 0.98 11.77 5.91
CA VAL A 91 2.41 11.70 5.56
C VAL A 91 2.71 12.38 4.22
N ASN A 92 1.87 12.19 3.21
CA ASN A 92 2.01 12.82 1.89
C ASN A 92 0.68 13.41 1.41
N PRO A 93 0.36 14.67 1.75
CA PRO A 93 -0.93 15.30 1.44
C PRO A 93 -1.15 15.56 -0.06
N ASN A 94 -0.09 15.51 -0.86
CA ASN A 94 -0.16 15.80 -2.31
C ASN A 94 -0.37 14.56 -3.17
N ILE A 95 -0.34 13.35 -2.56
CA ILE A 95 -0.51 12.11 -3.29
C ILE A 95 -1.95 11.93 -3.78
N LYS A 96 -2.13 11.36 -4.97
CA LYS A 96 -3.44 10.90 -5.42
C LYS A 96 -3.72 9.49 -4.91
N ILE A 97 -4.97 9.19 -4.61
CA ILE A 97 -5.39 7.91 -4.05
C ILE A 97 -6.32 7.18 -5.02
N ILE A 98 -6.09 5.89 -5.15
CA ILE A 98 -6.98 4.96 -5.87
C ILE A 98 -7.38 3.87 -4.87
N PRO A 99 -8.54 3.98 -4.22
CA PRO A 99 -9.03 2.91 -3.37
C PRO A 99 -9.51 1.73 -4.22
N ILE A 100 -9.05 0.53 -3.88
CA ILE A 100 -9.58 -0.73 -4.39
C ILE A 100 -10.27 -1.46 -3.25
N ARG A 101 -11.60 -1.52 -3.31
CA ARG A 101 -12.41 -2.24 -2.33
C ARG A 101 -12.37 -3.74 -2.60
N ILE A 102 -11.89 -4.50 -1.61
CA ILE A 102 -11.83 -5.98 -1.66
C ILE A 102 -12.67 -6.66 -0.57
N ILE A 103 -13.26 -5.90 0.34
CA ILE A 103 -14.12 -6.42 1.41
C ILE A 103 -15.57 -6.14 1.06
N GLY A 104 -16.30 -7.22 0.84
CA GLY A 104 -17.74 -7.16 0.61
C GLY A 104 -18.54 -7.01 1.91
N ILE A 105 -19.83 -6.75 1.76
CA ILE A 105 -20.77 -6.62 2.88
C ILE A 105 -21.91 -7.61 2.62
N THR A 106 -22.26 -8.39 3.66
CA THR A 106 -23.40 -9.32 3.61
C THR A 106 -24.72 -8.55 3.66
N ASP A 107 -25.84 -9.21 3.34
CA ASP A 107 -27.18 -8.62 3.44
C ASP A 107 -27.53 -8.15 4.87
N LYS A 108 -26.83 -8.70 5.87
CA LYS A 108 -26.95 -8.29 7.30
C LYS A 108 -26.01 -7.13 7.67
N GLY A 109 -25.29 -6.55 6.72
CA GLY A 109 -24.36 -5.43 6.97
C GLY A 109 -23.01 -5.83 7.59
N ASN A 110 -22.70 -7.11 7.69
CA ASN A 110 -21.42 -7.58 8.23
C ASN A 110 -20.37 -7.67 7.10
N PRO A 111 -19.07 -7.44 7.39
CA PRO A 111 -18.02 -7.64 6.39
C PRO A 111 -17.86 -9.11 6.03
N TYR A 112 -17.56 -9.39 4.76
CA TYR A 112 -17.04 -10.68 4.33
C TYR A 112 -15.60 -10.88 4.80
N ILE A 113 -15.18 -12.14 4.83
CA ILE A 113 -13.81 -12.50 5.20
C ILE A 113 -12.86 -12.05 4.08
N TYR A 114 -11.66 -11.61 4.47
CA TYR A 114 -10.55 -11.32 3.57
C TYR A 114 -10.28 -12.49 2.60
N SER A 115 -10.02 -12.16 1.33
CA SER A 115 -9.68 -13.11 0.27
C SER A 115 -8.36 -12.73 -0.41
N ASN A 116 -7.43 -13.70 -0.51
CA ASN A 116 -6.21 -13.53 -1.29
C ASN A 116 -6.51 -13.41 -2.80
N ASP A 117 -7.56 -14.06 -3.30
CA ASP A 117 -7.96 -13.97 -4.71
C ASP A 117 -8.46 -12.57 -5.07
N ALA A 118 -9.18 -11.91 -4.17
CA ALA A 118 -9.56 -10.51 -4.37
C ALA A 118 -8.33 -9.59 -4.41
N VAL A 119 -7.33 -9.82 -3.54
CA VAL A 119 -6.05 -9.07 -3.59
C VAL A 119 -5.30 -9.34 -4.90
N LYS A 120 -5.23 -10.61 -5.35
CA LYS A 120 -4.61 -10.96 -6.63
C LYS A 120 -5.26 -10.21 -7.79
N LYS A 121 -6.59 -10.25 -7.89
CA LYS A 121 -7.34 -9.52 -8.93
C LYS A 121 -7.14 -8.00 -8.85
N ALA A 122 -7.00 -7.45 -7.65
CA ALA A 122 -6.65 -6.04 -7.46
C ALA A 122 -5.24 -5.73 -7.97
N LEU A 123 -4.26 -6.61 -7.72
CA LEU A 123 -2.89 -6.46 -8.26
C LEU A 123 -2.87 -6.60 -9.79
N ASP A 124 -3.65 -7.51 -10.38
CA ASP A 124 -3.81 -7.60 -11.85
C ASP A 124 -4.26 -6.26 -12.43
N TRP A 125 -5.26 -5.63 -11.82
CA TRP A 125 -5.72 -4.31 -12.25
C TRP A 125 -4.61 -3.27 -12.15
N VAL A 126 -3.81 -3.28 -11.07
CA VAL A 126 -2.69 -2.35 -10.90
C VAL A 126 -1.62 -2.56 -11.97
N VAL A 127 -1.25 -3.81 -12.29
CA VAL A 127 -0.26 -4.14 -13.33
C VAL A 127 -0.66 -3.55 -14.67
N VAL A 128 -1.94 -3.64 -15.02
CA VAL A 128 -2.48 -3.13 -16.30
C VAL A 128 -2.55 -1.59 -16.31
N ASN A 129 -2.87 -0.98 -15.17
CA ASN A 129 -3.22 0.45 -15.10
C ASN A 129 -2.11 1.34 -14.52
N GLN A 130 -0.97 0.78 -14.09
CA GLN A 130 0.06 1.53 -13.38
C GLN A 130 0.59 2.73 -14.16
N ALA A 131 0.78 2.60 -15.48
CA ALA A 131 1.24 3.70 -16.33
C ALA A 131 0.14 4.76 -16.57
N LYS A 132 -1.10 4.30 -16.79
CA LYS A 132 -2.28 5.18 -17.03
C LYS A 132 -2.49 6.19 -15.91
N PHE A 133 -2.28 5.76 -14.66
CA PHE A 133 -2.54 6.57 -13.48
C PHE A 133 -1.27 7.02 -12.73
N ASN A 134 -0.08 6.79 -13.30
CA ASN A 134 1.20 7.04 -12.64
C ASN A 134 1.24 6.45 -11.21
N ILE A 135 0.81 5.17 -11.07
CA ILE A 135 0.83 4.46 -9.80
C ILE A 135 2.27 4.22 -9.38
N THR A 136 2.64 4.61 -8.17
CA THR A 136 4.01 4.53 -7.65
C THR A 136 4.16 3.65 -6.43
N ALA A 137 3.04 3.37 -5.74
CA ALA A 137 2.99 2.42 -4.64
C ALA A 137 1.60 1.79 -4.51
N VAL A 138 1.56 0.61 -3.91
CA VAL A 138 0.36 -0.14 -3.52
C VAL A 138 0.44 -0.42 -2.03
N ASN A 139 -0.54 0.02 -1.25
CA ASN A 139 -0.69 -0.31 0.15
C ASN A 139 -1.60 -1.52 0.31
N VAL A 140 -1.12 -2.58 0.99
CA VAL A 140 -1.89 -3.77 1.33
C VAL A 140 -1.83 -3.97 2.84
N SER A 141 -2.81 -3.40 3.55
CA SER A 141 -2.89 -3.49 5.01
C SER A 141 -3.82 -4.61 5.50
N GLN A 142 -4.25 -5.47 4.59
CA GLN A 142 -5.08 -6.65 4.83
C GLN A 142 -4.29 -7.93 4.61
N GLY A 143 -4.59 -8.99 5.37
CA GLY A 143 -3.92 -10.26 5.19
C GLY A 143 -4.28 -11.28 6.28
N LYS A 144 -3.76 -12.49 6.09
CA LYS A 144 -3.74 -13.58 7.07
C LYS A 144 -2.42 -14.31 6.96
N VAL A 145 -1.99 -14.94 8.04
CA VAL A 145 -0.88 -15.88 8.00
C VAL A 145 -1.37 -17.18 7.32
N PHE A 146 -0.65 -17.60 6.29
CA PHE A 146 -0.82 -18.89 5.65
C PHE A 146 0.52 -19.64 5.66
N ASP A 147 0.45 -20.95 5.80
CA ASP A 147 1.65 -21.78 5.77
C ASP A 147 2.41 -21.60 4.46
N ASN A 148 3.75 -21.54 4.59
CA ASN A 148 4.65 -21.40 3.44
C ASN A 148 4.38 -20.19 2.52
N CYS A 149 3.87 -19.09 3.06
CA CYS A 149 3.56 -17.90 2.27
C CYS A 149 2.61 -18.18 1.08
N LYS A 150 1.60 -19.00 1.30
CA LYS A 150 0.68 -19.42 0.24
C LYS A 150 -0.15 -18.23 -0.29
N VAL A 151 0.04 -17.92 -1.55
CA VAL A 151 -0.72 -16.91 -2.30
C VAL A 151 -1.31 -17.53 -3.58
N PRO A 152 -2.31 -16.91 -4.22
CA PRO A 152 -2.80 -17.35 -5.53
C PRO A 152 -1.68 -17.32 -6.58
N SER A 153 -1.78 -18.22 -7.57
CA SER A 153 -0.85 -18.27 -8.70
C SER A 153 -0.78 -16.93 -9.43
N GLY A 154 0.41 -16.51 -9.86
CA GLY A 154 0.63 -15.24 -10.54
C GLY A 154 0.80 -14.04 -9.62
N THR A 155 0.57 -14.16 -8.29
CA THR A 155 0.70 -13.01 -7.37
C THR A 155 2.14 -12.55 -7.23
N ALA A 156 3.10 -13.46 -7.16
CA ALA A 156 4.51 -13.12 -7.07
C ALA A 156 5.01 -12.47 -8.37
N GLU A 157 4.52 -12.95 -9.51
CA GLU A 157 4.82 -12.40 -10.83
C GLU A 157 4.29 -10.97 -10.98
N ASP A 158 3.08 -10.68 -10.49
CA ASP A 158 2.53 -9.30 -10.48
C ASP A 158 3.38 -8.37 -9.62
N VAL A 159 3.77 -8.81 -8.42
CA VAL A 159 4.65 -8.02 -7.54
C VAL A 159 5.99 -7.74 -8.21
N ALA A 160 6.59 -8.74 -8.85
CA ALA A 160 7.85 -8.58 -9.58
C ALA A 160 7.70 -7.63 -10.78
N ALA A 161 6.59 -7.73 -11.54
CA ALA A 161 6.29 -6.84 -12.65
C ALA A 161 6.11 -5.39 -12.20
N LEU A 162 5.41 -5.15 -11.08
CA LEU A 162 5.23 -3.83 -10.48
C LEU A 162 6.57 -3.25 -10.02
N LYS A 163 7.39 -4.05 -9.34
CA LYS A 163 8.74 -3.66 -8.92
C LYS A 163 9.61 -3.25 -10.11
N ALA A 164 9.58 -4.01 -11.21
CA ALA A 164 10.30 -3.68 -12.44
C ALA A 164 9.84 -2.36 -13.07
N LYS A 165 8.62 -1.92 -12.79
CA LYS A 165 8.02 -0.63 -13.19
C LYS A 165 8.21 0.48 -12.16
N ASN A 166 9.07 0.28 -11.15
CA ASN A 166 9.29 1.21 -10.05
C ASN A 166 8.01 1.50 -9.23
N VAL A 167 7.15 0.49 -9.07
CA VAL A 167 5.97 0.50 -8.20
C VAL A 167 6.24 -0.41 -7.01
N ALA A 168 6.13 0.10 -5.79
CA ALA A 168 6.31 -0.69 -4.58
C ALA A 168 5.00 -1.29 -4.10
N VAL A 169 4.95 -2.60 -3.87
CA VAL A 169 3.90 -3.22 -3.06
C VAL A 169 4.38 -3.22 -1.63
N ILE A 170 3.66 -2.53 -0.75
CA ILE A 170 4.00 -2.33 0.66
C ILE A 170 2.91 -2.99 1.49
N ALA A 171 3.27 -3.99 2.31
CA ALA A 171 2.29 -4.83 2.97
C ALA A 171 2.55 -5.03 4.46
N ALA A 172 1.46 -5.12 5.24
CA ALA A 172 1.49 -5.32 6.68
C ALA A 172 1.92 -6.74 7.04
N THR A 173 2.82 -6.87 8.02
CA THR A 173 3.27 -8.20 8.48
C THR A 173 2.22 -8.95 9.29
N GLY A 174 1.26 -8.26 9.92
CA GLY A 174 0.19 -8.83 10.73
C GLY A 174 0.37 -8.63 12.24
N ASN A 175 -0.67 -8.96 13.00
CA ASN A 175 -0.79 -8.61 14.42
C ASN A 175 -0.97 -9.83 15.34
N ASP A 176 -0.46 -11.01 14.95
CA ASP A 176 -0.73 -12.30 15.63
C ASP A 176 0.41 -12.76 16.54
N GLN A 177 1.42 -11.90 16.80
CA GLN A 177 2.65 -12.24 17.53
C GLN A 177 3.45 -13.39 16.88
N ASN A 178 3.28 -13.61 15.56
CA ASN A 178 4.00 -14.66 14.86
C ASN A 178 5.45 -14.22 14.60
N ARG A 179 6.43 -15.08 14.95
CA ARG A 179 7.88 -14.79 14.88
C ARG A 179 8.57 -15.44 13.69
N THR A 180 7.84 -16.23 12.92
CA THR A 180 8.37 -16.99 11.79
C THR A 180 7.67 -16.67 10.49
N SER A 181 6.40 -16.26 10.56
CA SER A 181 5.54 -16.02 9.40
C SER A 181 4.92 -14.63 9.44
N MET A 182 4.69 -14.07 8.27
CA MET A 182 3.99 -12.80 8.04
C MET A 182 2.67 -13.06 7.32
N PHE A 183 1.82 -12.05 7.23
CA PHE A 183 0.63 -12.10 6.37
C PHE A 183 1.02 -12.45 4.93
N SER A 184 0.14 -13.18 4.24
CA SER A 184 0.21 -13.36 2.79
C SER A 184 0.36 -12.01 2.10
N ILE A 185 1.06 -11.97 0.98
CA ILE A 185 1.61 -10.81 0.30
C ILE A 185 2.86 -10.26 1.01
N ALA A 186 2.83 -9.88 2.30
CA ALA A 186 4.01 -9.37 3.02
C ALA A 186 5.19 -10.35 3.07
N CYS A 187 4.92 -11.65 2.97
CA CYS A 187 5.95 -12.70 2.96
C CYS A 187 6.62 -12.91 1.59
N LEU A 188 6.14 -12.27 0.51
CA LEU A 188 6.74 -12.39 -0.82
C LEU A 188 8.06 -11.61 -0.94
N PRO A 189 9.06 -12.10 -1.71
CA PRO A 189 10.41 -11.53 -1.75
C PRO A 189 10.48 -10.07 -2.21
N ASP A 190 9.65 -9.66 -3.15
CA ASP A 190 9.69 -8.34 -3.77
C ASP A 190 8.72 -7.33 -3.13
N VAL A 191 8.11 -7.70 -2.02
CA VAL A 191 7.25 -6.85 -1.22
C VAL A 191 8.05 -6.11 -0.17
N VAL A 192 7.73 -4.85 0.06
CA VAL A 192 8.20 -4.09 1.23
C VAL A 192 7.31 -4.45 2.41
N SER A 193 7.74 -5.40 3.22
CA SER A 193 7.01 -5.84 4.40
C SER A 193 7.22 -4.89 5.57
N VAL A 194 6.14 -4.51 6.26
CA VAL A 194 6.19 -3.50 7.34
C VAL A 194 5.59 -4.05 8.63
N GLY A 195 6.43 -4.11 9.66
CA GLY A 195 6.04 -4.41 11.03
C GLY A 195 5.79 -3.15 11.86
N ALA A 196 5.25 -3.33 13.04
CA ALA A 196 4.89 -2.29 13.98
C ALA A 196 5.96 -2.08 15.05
N THR A 197 6.18 -0.81 15.44
CA THR A 197 6.86 -0.49 16.68
C THR A 197 5.87 0.03 17.72
N ASP A 198 6.12 -0.32 19.00
CA ASP A 198 5.60 0.41 20.14
C ASP A 198 6.52 1.59 20.38
N ASN A 199 6.19 2.70 19.72
CA ASN A 199 7.01 3.87 19.85
C ASN A 199 6.80 4.54 21.21
N PRO A 200 7.82 5.28 21.69
CA PRO A 200 7.95 5.83 23.02
C PRO A 200 6.95 6.95 23.32
N TRP A 201 5.70 6.61 23.32
CA TRP A 201 4.65 7.43 23.88
C TRP A 201 4.64 7.17 25.38
N SER A 202 5.30 8.00 26.14
CA SER A 202 5.29 7.93 27.59
C SER A 202 3.91 8.36 28.12
N GLY A 203 3.16 7.44 28.68
CA GLY A 203 1.96 7.73 29.48
C GLY A 203 0.62 7.38 28.81
N VAL A 204 -0.29 6.88 29.62
CA VAL A 204 -1.63 6.40 29.24
C VAL A 204 -2.65 7.53 29.06
N GLN A 205 -2.34 8.75 29.51
CA GLN A 205 -3.14 9.95 29.30
C GLN A 205 -2.22 11.12 28.90
N GLY A 206 -2.39 11.60 27.69
CA GLY A 206 -1.54 12.63 27.08
C GLY A 206 -0.31 12.01 26.44
N TYR A 207 -0.51 11.43 25.29
CA TYR A 207 0.52 10.83 24.45
C TYR A 207 1.55 11.89 24.06
N THR A 208 2.60 12.05 24.84
CA THR A 208 3.75 12.85 24.47
C THR A 208 4.76 11.97 23.76
N TYR A 209 5.08 12.33 22.55
CA TYR A 209 6.18 11.73 21.79
C TYR A 209 7.49 12.02 22.52
N ASP A 210 8.25 10.99 22.87
CA ASP A 210 9.61 11.13 23.34
C ASP A 210 10.60 10.83 22.20
N PRO A 211 11.17 11.84 21.55
CA PRO A 211 12.11 11.65 20.45
C PRO A 211 13.42 10.94 20.86
N LYS A 212 13.68 10.82 22.17
CA LYS A 212 14.90 10.20 22.71
C LYS A 212 14.72 8.72 23.03
N ALA A 213 13.47 8.24 23.13
CA ALA A 213 13.25 6.84 23.45
C ALA A 213 13.48 5.97 22.20
N THR A 214 14.23 4.90 22.37
CA THR A 214 14.47 3.92 21.31
C THR A 214 13.16 3.17 21.02
N PRO A 215 12.64 3.20 19.77
CA PRO A 215 11.47 2.43 19.43
C PRO A 215 11.75 0.94 19.56
N THR A 216 10.81 0.20 20.13
CA THR A 216 10.88 -1.25 20.23
C THR A 216 9.87 -1.90 19.29
N ILE A 217 10.19 -3.06 18.75
CA ILE A 217 9.22 -3.80 17.93
C ILE A 217 8.04 -4.21 18.82
N ALA A 218 6.83 -3.85 18.37
CA ALA A 218 5.60 -4.11 19.12
C ALA A 218 5.41 -5.62 19.33
N ARG A 219 4.97 -6.01 20.54
CA ARG A 219 4.82 -7.42 20.89
C ARG A 219 3.86 -8.16 19.96
N TYR A 220 2.80 -7.51 19.52
CA TYR A 220 1.79 -8.10 18.63
C TYR A 220 2.27 -8.21 17.17
N SER A 221 3.29 -7.43 16.76
CA SER A 221 3.75 -7.43 15.37
C SER A 221 4.24 -8.81 14.94
N ASN A 222 3.72 -9.33 13.83
CA ASN A 222 4.37 -10.43 13.14
C ASN A 222 5.69 -9.95 12.55
N GLY A 223 6.61 -10.88 12.28
CA GLY A 223 7.85 -10.58 11.61
C GLY A 223 8.84 -11.74 11.67
N ASN A 224 9.87 -11.63 10.86
CA ASN A 224 11.03 -12.52 10.83
C ASN A 224 12.25 -11.77 10.26
N ALA A 225 13.34 -12.47 9.99
CA ALA A 225 14.58 -11.86 9.47
C ALA A 225 14.43 -11.19 8.09
N SER A 226 13.37 -11.52 7.33
CA SER A 226 13.07 -10.89 6.02
C SER A 226 12.15 -9.67 6.10
N THR A 227 11.69 -9.25 7.30
CA THR A 227 10.90 -8.04 7.46
C THR A 227 11.72 -6.83 7.00
N SER A 228 11.19 -6.09 6.01
CA SER A 228 11.90 -4.97 5.38
C SER A 228 12.10 -3.81 6.35
N PHE A 229 11.02 -3.36 6.99
CA PHE A 229 11.04 -2.22 7.90
C PHE A 229 10.04 -2.37 9.03
N TYR A 230 10.26 -1.59 10.09
CA TYR A 230 9.31 -1.32 11.17
C TYR A 230 9.03 0.17 11.22
N ALA A 231 7.81 0.55 11.55
CA ALA A 231 7.44 1.95 11.68
C ALA A 231 6.44 2.16 12.82
N ASN A 232 6.22 3.42 13.20
CA ASN A 232 5.26 3.77 14.24
C ASN A 232 3.85 3.28 13.85
N ALA A 233 3.27 2.52 14.75
CA ALA A 233 1.96 1.89 14.57
C ALA A 233 0.81 2.66 15.22
N ARG A 234 1.10 3.72 15.99
CA ARG A 234 0.15 4.48 16.79
C ARG A 234 -0.25 5.76 16.07
N TRP A 235 -1.51 5.85 15.61
CA TRP A 235 -2.01 6.96 14.82
C TRP A 235 -3.40 7.40 15.25
N PHE A 236 -3.66 8.71 15.16
CA PHE A 236 -5.02 9.22 15.11
C PHE A 236 -5.49 9.16 13.66
N VAL A 237 -6.54 8.39 13.41
CA VAL A 237 -7.03 8.09 12.07
C VAL A 237 -8.42 8.66 11.85
N LEU A 238 -8.71 9.10 10.63
CA LEU A 238 -10.04 9.56 10.25
C LEU A 238 -11.00 8.37 10.16
N GLN A 239 -12.20 8.53 10.71
CA GLN A 239 -13.27 7.55 10.63
C GLN A 239 -14.29 7.94 9.55
N PRO A 240 -15.11 7.01 9.02
CA PRO A 240 -16.15 7.30 8.05
C PRO A 240 -17.18 8.36 8.49
N ASN A 241 -17.32 8.59 9.78
CA ASN A 241 -18.20 9.62 10.35
C ASN A 241 -17.54 11.01 10.49
N GLY A 242 -16.33 11.19 9.93
CA GLY A 242 -15.55 12.43 10.00
C GLY A 242 -14.84 12.70 11.34
N LYS A 243 -14.97 11.82 12.34
CA LYS A 243 -14.26 11.93 13.62
C LYS A 243 -12.91 11.24 13.54
N THR A 244 -12.03 11.55 14.48
CA THR A 244 -10.75 10.86 14.63
C THR A 244 -10.83 9.81 15.75
N LYS A 245 -10.05 8.73 15.58
CA LYS A 245 -9.91 7.64 16.56
C LYS A 245 -8.45 7.25 16.67
N PHE A 246 -8.01 6.93 17.88
CA PHE A 246 -6.68 6.36 18.08
C PHE A 246 -6.67 4.87 17.73
N MET A 247 -5.74 4.49 16.87
CA MET A 247 -5.59 3.11 16.38
C MET A 247 -4.14 2.65 16.46
N VAL A 248 -3.98 1.33 16.57
CA VAL A 248 -2.67 0.66 16.68
C VAL A 248 -2.67 -0.58 15.79
N GLY A 249 -1.59 -0.80 15.04
CA GLY A 249 -1.45 -1.99 14.22
C GLY A 249 -0.37 -1.90 13.14
N THR A 250 0.06 -3.05 12.64
CA THR A 250 0.99 -3.10 11.49
C THR A 250 0.40 -2.45 10.24
N SER A 251 -0.93 -2.42 10.12
CA SER A 251 -1.65 -1.71 9.07
C SER A 251 -1.32 -0.22 9.05
N ASN A 252 -1.32 0.42 10.23
CA ASN A 252 -1.00 1.85 10.37
C ASN A 252 0.47 2.13 10.01
N ALA A 253 1.39 1.28 10.48
CA ALA A 253 2.81 1.37 10.13
C ALA A 253 3.00 1.24 8.62
N THR A 254 2.27 0.33 7.96
CA THR A 254 2.31 0.11 6.51
C THR A 254 1.81 1.33 5.75
N ALA A 255 0.69 1.90 6.15
CA ALA A 255 0.14 3.11 5.54
C ALA A 255 1.12 4.30 5.68
N ALA A 256 1.75 4.46 6.85
CA ALA A 256 2.76 5.48 7.08
C ALA A 256 3.99 5.29 6.18
N VAL A 257 4.52 4.07 6.08
CA VAL A 257 5.64 3.76 5.17
C VAL A 257 5.25 3.96 3.72
N THR A 258 4.00 3.67 3.34
CA THR A 258 3.50 3.92 1.97
C THR A 258 3.53 5.42 1.64
N GLY A 259 3.01 6.27 2.53
CA GLY A 259 3.11 7.72 2.36
C GLY A 259 4.56 8.20 2.28
N PHE A 260 5.42 7.69 3.18
CA PHE A 260 6.83 8.06 3.25
C PHE A 260 7.63 7.60 2.01
N TRP A 261 7.30 6.40 1.47
CA TRP A 261 7.87 5.90 0.22
C TRP A 261 7.60 6.86 -0.93
N THR A 262 6.35 7.29 -1.10
CA THR A 262 5.97 8.18 -2.20
C THR A 262 6.54 9.58 -2.07
N LEU A 263 6.68 10.09 -0.85
CA LEU A 263 7.32 11.38 -0.57
C LEU A 263 8.82 11.37 -0.88
N ASN A 264 9.48 10.21 -0.71
CA ASN A 264 10.92 10.04 -0.87
C ASN A 264 11.32 9.24 -2.12
N ARG A 265 10.40 9.02 -3.04
CA ARG A 265 10.60 8.20 -4.24
C ARG A 265 11.81 8.67 -5.05
N LYS A 266 12.64 7.72 -5.45
CA LYS A 266 13.80 7.90 -6.32
C LYS A 266 13.53 7.32 -7.72
N GLN A 267 14.53 7.41 -8.60
CA GLN A 267 14.44 6.96 -10.00
C GLN A 267 14.21 5.45 -10.17
N SER A 268 14.41 4.65 -9.13
CA SER A 268 14.15 3.21 -9.16
C SER A 268 13.64 2.71 -7.81
N TRP A 269 12.94 1.57 -7.84
CA TRP A 269 12.49 0.87 -6.63
C TRP A 269 13.66 0.62 -5.66
N LYS A 270 14.78 0.10 -6.21
CA LYS A 270 15.96 -0.17 -5.40
C LYS A 270 16.55 1.10 -4.76
N ALA A 271 16.65 2.18 -5.51
CA ALA A 271 17.18 3.44 -4.99
C ALA A 271 16.28 4.04 -3.89
N THR A 272 14.95 3.88 -4.00
CA THR A 272 14.02 4.28 -2.93
C THR A 272 14.19 3.38 -1.71
N TYR A 273 14.24 2.06 -1.89
CA TYR A 273 14.46 1.10 -0.80
C TYR A 273 15.77 1.37 -0.06
N ASP A 274 16.88 1.56 -0.79
CA ASP A 274 18.20 1.85 -0.22
C ASP A 274 18.20 3.17 0.54
N TYR A 275 17.50 4.19 0.03
CA TYR A 275 17.33 5.45 0.75
C TYR A 275 16.58 5.26 2.08
N LEU A 276 15.45 4.56 2.07
CA LEU A 276 14.70 4.26 3.29
C LEU A 276 15.55 3.45 4.28
N ALA A 277 16.32 2.49 3.77
CA ALA A 277 17.25 1.73 4.60
C ALA A 277 18.37 2.58 5.20
N SER A 278 18.87 3.59 4.47
CA SER A 278 19.94 4.47 4.93
C SER A 278 19.49 5.45 6.03
N VAL A 279 18.22 5.85 6.03
CA VAL A 279 17.65 6.75 7.07
C VAL A 279 17.00 5.98 8.23
N SER A 280 16.98 4.64 8.17
CA SER A 280 16.45 3.80 9.23
C SER A 280 17.47 3.63 10.35
N ILE A 281 16.97 3.39 11.57
CA ILE A 281 17.78 3.05 12.74
C ILE A 281 17.47 1.63 13.20
N PRO A 282 18.39 0.95 13.89
CA PRO A 282 18.14 -0.37 14.47
C PRO A 282 16.98 -0.34 15.48
N THR A 283 16.15 -1.36 15.43
CA THR A 283 15.09 -1.59 16.43
C THR A 283 15.04 -3.08 16.77
N SER A 284 14.59 -3.42 17.97
CA SER A 284 14.47 -4.80 18.39
C SER A 284 13.44 -4.99 19.51
N ASN A 285 13.09 -6.21 19.75
CA ASN A 285 12.54 -6.69 21.00
C ASN A 285 13.24 -8.02 21.37
N GLN A 286 12.76 -8.74 22.37
CA GLN A 286 13.39 -10.01 22.80
C GLN A 286 13.37 -11.12 21.73
N TRP A 287 12.64 -10.98 20.63
CA TRP A 287 12.48 -12.03 19.59
C TRP A 287 12.90 -11.59 18.19
N LEU A 288 12.79 -10.30 17.89
CA LEU A 288 12.95 -9.75 16.55
C LEU A 288 13.95 -8.59 16.56
N THR A 289 14.67 -8.46 15.46
CA THR A 289 15.52 -7.30 15.15
C THR A 289 15.15 -6.76 13.78
N GLY A 290 15.36 -5.47 13.53
CA GLY A 290 15.04 -4.87 12.24
C GLY A 290 15.46 -3.43 12.11
N LYS A 291 14.92 -2.77 11.08
CA LYS A 291 15.18 -1.37 10.72
C LYS A 291 13.92 -0.56 10.98
N TYR A 292 14.01 0.44 11.84
CA TYR A 292 12.92 1.36 12.12
C TYR A 292 13.04 2.62 11.28
N ILE A 293 11.97 2.98 10.59
CA ILE A 293 11.83 4.26 9.89
C ILE A 293 11.05 5.23 10.78
N TYR A 294 11.69 6.34 11.12
CA TYR A 294 11.01 7.45 11.78
C TYR A 294 10.16 8.22 10.78
N ILE A 295 8.87 8.31 11.04
CA ILE A 295 7.92 9.09 10.23
C ILE A 295 7.22 10.05 11.19
N GLN A 296 7.41 11.35 10.95
CA GLN A 296 6.76 12.40 11.74
C GLN A 296 5.24 12.38 11.51
N GLN A 297 4.49 12.52 12.59
CA GLN A 297 3.03 12.62 12.59
C GLN A 297 2.58 14.06 12.55
#